data_79994db9eadbc1a368abf5725eb2b86b
#
_entry.id   79994db9eadbc1a368abf5725eb2b86b
#
_cell.length_a   1.000
_cell.length_b   1.000
_cell.length_c   1.000
_cell.angle_alpha   90.00
_cell.angle_beta   90.00
_cell.angle_gamma   90.00
#
_symmetry.space_group_name_H-M   'P 1'
#
loop_
_entity.id
_entity.type
_entity.pdbx_description
1 polymer ?
#
loop_
_entity_poly.entity_id
_entity_poly.type
_entity_poly.pdbx_seq_one_letter_code
_entity_poly.pdbx_strand_id
1 'polypeptide(L)'
;MRILETLCIFAPEILLDMEQVEFELELLEEARDFLKSLTKEVRGKIGRNIRRVQKGERDPELFKKLGSSEIWEFRTLFNKKCYRLFAFWDREANTLVVATHGIVKKTQKTPVREISKAEKLRILYFENKNND
;
A
#
# COMPACT_ATOMS: atom_id res chain seq x y z
N MET A 1 4.93 15.58 -6.65
CA MET A 1 4.14 14.98 -7.70
C MET A 1 3.53 13.68 -7.33
N ARG A 2 4.32 12.67 -6.94
CA ARG A 2 3.71 11.39 -6.58
C ARG A 2 2.77 11.48 -5.38
N ILE A 3 3.01 12.40 -4.43
CA ILE A 3 2.10 12.58 -3.29
C ILE A 3 0.71 13.00 -3.74
N LEU A 4 0.64 14.01 -4.62
CA LEU A 4 -0.64 14.49 -5.13
C LEU A 4 -1.36 13.43 -5.95
N GLU A 5 -0.62 12.72 -6.80
CA GLU A 5 -1.18 11.65 -7.60
C GLU A 5 -1.76 10.53 -6.72
N THR A 6 -1.02 10.14 -5.70
CA THR A 6 -1.45 9.10 -4.77
C THR A 6 -2.72 9.50 -4.03
N LEU A 7 -2.76 10.74 -3.54
CA LEU A 7 -3.91 11.22 -2.76
C LEU A 7 -5.17 11.34 -3.61
N CYS A 8 -5.03 11.71 -4.88
CA CYS A 8 -6.20 11.81 -5.76
C CYS A 8 -6.86 10.46 -6.02
N ILE A 9 -6.10 9.38 -5.96
CA ILE A 9 -6.66 8.04 -6.12
C ILE A 9 -7.53 7.64 -4.93
N PHE A 10 -7.16 8.06 -3.72
CA PHE A 10 -7.89 7.67 -2.50
C PHE A 10 -9.12 8.55 -2.24
N ALA A 11 -8.93 9.80 -1.89
CA ALA A 11 -10.02 10.71 -1.60
C ALA A 11 -9.49 12.12 -1.41
N PRO A 12 -10.25 13.16 -1.84
CA PRO A 12 -9.78 14.54 -1.69
C PRO A 12 -9.55 14.99 -0.25
N GLU A 13 -10.34 14.49 0.70
CA GLU A 13 -10.20 14.90 2.09
C GLU A 13 -8.87 14.51 2.71
N ILE A 14 -8.16 13.55 2.12
CA ILE A 14 -6.85 13.13 2.60
C ILE A 14 -5.81 14.23 2.40
N LEU A 15 -6.02 15.11 1.41
CA LEU A 15 -5.11 16.23 1.15
C LEU A 15 -4.98 17.19 2.33
N LEU A 16 -6.02 17.28 3.17
CA LEU A 16 -6.02 18.23 4.28
C LEU A 16 -5.12 17.79 5.43
N ASP A 17 -4.60 16.58 5.41
CA ASP A 17 -3.91 16.01 6.54
C ASP A 17 -2.52 15.49 6.20
N MET A 18 -1.81 16.21 5.33
CA MET A 18 -0.52 15.76 4.82
C MET A 18 0.66 16.00 5.76
N GLU A 19 0.49 16.87 6.76
CA GLU A 19 1.64 17.44 7.45
C GLU A 19 2.34 16.58 8.48
N GLN A 20 1.84 15.44 8.88
CA GLN A 20 2.47 14.70 9.97
C GLN A 20 2.45 13.21 9.71
N VAL A 21 3.07 12.82 8.63
CA VAL A 21 3.14 11.39 8.29
C VAL A 21 4.53 10.84 8.57
N GLU A 22 4.57 9.60 9.05
CA GLU A 22 5.82 8.91 9.33
C GLU A 22 6.47 8.35 8.07
N PHE A 23 5.70 8.19 7.00
CA PHE A 23 6.22 7.74 5.71
C PHE A 23 5.34 8.24 4.58
N GLU A 24 5.94 8.36 3.42
CA GLU A 24 5.22 8.66 2.19
C GLU A 24 4.83 7.34 1.52
N LEU A 25 3.83 7.38 0.65
CA LEU A 25 3.39 6.21 -0.10
C LEU A 25 3.53 6.46 -1.59
N GLU A 26 4.15 5.51 -2.29
CA GLU A 26 4.21 5.51 -3.74
C GLU A 26 3.48 4.28 -4.25
N LEU A 27 2.71 4.44 -5.32
CA LEU A 27 1.97 3.35 -5.94
C LEU A 27 2.63 2.96 -7.26
N LEU A 28 3.03 1.70 -7.40
CA LEU A 28 3.47 1.18 -8.68
C LEU A 28 2.25 1.02 -9.58
N GLU A 29 2.48 0.77 -10.85
CA GLU A 29 1.40 0.73 -11.84
C GLU A 29 0.29 -0.25 -11.47
N GLU A 30 0.64 -1.47 -11.09
CA GLU A 30 -0.37 -2.47 -10.73
C GLU A 30 -1.17 -2.09 -9.48
N ALA A 31 -0.52 -1.40 -8.52
CA ALA A 31 -1.23 -0.92 -7.34
C ALA A 31 -2.25 0.15 -7.74
N ARG A 32 -1.86 1.06 -8.62
CA ARG A 32 -2.78 2.08 -9.12
C ARG A 32 -3.96 1.45 -9.86
N ASP A 33 -3.66 0.48 -10.74
CA ASP A 33 -4.70 -0.21 -11.50
C ASP A 33 -5.68 -0.91 -10.58
N PHE A 34 -5.16 -1.58 -9.55
CA PHE A 34 -6.00 -2.25 -8.57
C PHE A 34 -6.96 -1.25 -7.90
N LEU A 35 -6.42 -0.15 -7.40
CA LEU A 35 -7.24 0.85 -6.70
C LEU A 35 -8.26 1.49 -7.63
N LYS A 36 -7.88 1.78 -8.86
CA LYS A 36 -8.80 2.38 -9.84
C LYS A 36 -9.94 1.44 -10.22
N SER A 37 -9.76 0.14 -10.07
CA SER A 37 -10.80 -0.85 -10.37
C SER A 37 -11.86 -0.91 -9.27
N LEU A 38 -11.61 -0.32 -8.10
CA LEU A 38 -12.51 -0.38 -6.96
C LEU A 38 -13.47 0.80 -6.94
N THR A 39 -14.57 0.64 -6.18
CA THR A 39 -15.51 1.75 -6.03
C THR A 39 -14.89 2.87 -5.21
N LYS A 40 -15.45 4.07 -5.34
CA LYS A 40 -14.99 5.23 -4.60
C LYS A 40 -15.05 5.01 -3.08
N GLU A 41 -16.11 4.32 -2.63
CA GLU A 41 -16.27 4.04 -1.20
C GLU A 41 -15.16 3.15 -0.65
N VAL A 42 -14.82 2.09 -1.38
CA VAL A 42 -13.75 1.17 -0.97
C VAL A 42 -12.41 1.88 -1.00
N ARG A 43 -12.12 2.62 -2.08
CA ARG A 43 -10.87 3.37 -2.16
C ARG A 43 -10.73 4.36 -1.02
N GLY A 44 -11.82 5.03 -0.67
CA GLY A 44 -11.81 5.98 0.44
C GLY A 44 -11.46 5.31 1.76
N LYS A 45 -12.05 4.13 2.02
CA LYS A 45 -11.76 3.41 3.26
C LYS A 45 -10.32 2.92 3.30
N ILE A 46 -9.82 2.41 2.18
CA ILE A 46 -8.42 1.99 2.08
C ILE A 46 -7.50 3.18 2.38
N GLY A 47 -7.78 4.32 1.78
CA GLY A 47 -6.98 5.52 1.99
C GLY A 47 -6.99 5.98 3.44
N ARG A 48 -8.15 5.96 4.08
CA ARG A 48 -8.25 6.34 5.49
C ARG A 48 -7.48 5.39 6.39
N ASN A 49 -7.55 4.08 6.11
CA ASN A 49 -6.80 3.09 6.88
C ASN A 49 -5.29 3.27 6.70
N ILE A 50 -4.84 3.52 5.48
CA ILE A 50 -3.42 3.79 5.23
C ILE A 50 -2.99 5.06 5.99
N ARG A 51 -3.84 6.07 5.98
CA ARG A 51 -3.55 7.32 6.68
C ARG A 51 -3.35 7.11 8.17
N ARG A 52 -4.15 6.24 8.79
CA ARG A 52 -3.99 5.90 10.20
C ARG A 52 -2.60 5.33 10.45
N VAL A 53 -2.14 4.43 9.57
CA VAL A 53 -0.81 3.83 9.69
C VAL A 53 0.27 4.90 9.48
N GLN A 54 0.09 5.77 8.48
CA GLN A 54 1.05 6.85 8.21
C GLN A 54 1.19 7.79 9.40
N LYS A 55 0.14 7.94 10.18
CA LYS A 55 0.17 8.79 11.37
C LYS A 55 0.67 8.09 12.63
N GLY A 56 1.10 6.85 12.48
CA GLY A 56 1.76 6.15 13.58
C GLY A 56 0.95 5.06 14.25
N GLU A 57 -0.27 4.80 13.78
CA GLU A 57 -1.06 3.74 14.40
C GLU A 57 -0.42 2.39 14.11
N ARG A 58 -0.23 1.58 15.15
CA ARG A 58 0.44 0.28 15.07
C ARG A 58 -0.57 -0.83 15.31
N ASP A 59 -1.33 -1.16 14.28
CA ASP A 59 -2.38 -2.18 14.34
C ASP A 59 -2.13 -3.22 13.24
N PRO A 60 -1.83 -4.49 13.61
CA PRO A 60 -1.60 -5.55 12.62
C PRO A 60 -2.81 -5.83 11.73
N GLU A 61 -4.02 -5.42 12.17
CA GLU A 61 -5.20 -5.55 11.33
C GLU A 61 -5.21 -4.54 10.19
N LEU A 62 -4.40 -3.49 10.28
CA LEU A 62 -4.27 -2.48 9.23
C LEU A 62 -3.01 -2.65 8.40
N PHE A 63 -1.90 -3.04 9.03
CA PHE A 63 -0.61 -3.10 8.36
C PHE A 63 0.30 -4.07 9.09
N LYS A 64 0.81 -5.08 8.37
CA LYS A 64 1.69 -6.05 9.00
C LYS A 64 2.70 -6.62 8.01
N LYS A 65 3.83 -7.06 8.54
CA LYS A 65 4.85 -7.75 7.78
C LYS A 65 4.42 -9.18 7.54
N LEU A 66 4.71 -9.70 6.36
CA LEU A 66 4.31 -11.06 5.98
C LEU A 66 5.46 -12.04 6.18
N GLY A 67 5.43 -12.77 7.30
CA GLY A 67 6.41 -13.79 7.63
C GLY A 67 7.82 -13.23 7.67
N SER A 68 8.76 -13.96 7.08
CA SER A 68 10.16 -13.55 7.02
C SER A 68 10.51 -12.75 5.76
N SER A 69 9.51 -12.45 4.92
CA SER A 69 9.74 -11.67 3.71
C SER A 69 9.97 -10.19 4.02
N GLU A 70 10.34 -9.43 3.00
CA GLU A 70 10.44 -7.98 3.12
C GLU A 70 9.13 -7.29 2.72
N ILE A 71 8.06 -8.07 2.56
CA ILE A 71 6.77 -7.56 2.09
C ILE A 71 5.83 -7.33 3.26
N TRP A 72 5.14 -6.19 3.19
CA TRP A 72 4.11 -5.79 4.14
C TRP A 72 2.76 -5.76 3.44
N GLU A 73 1.69 -5.74 4.22
CA GLU A 73 0.33 -5.79 3.70
C GLU A 73 -0.52 -4.75 4.42
N PHE A 74 -1.10 -3.82 3.64
CA PHE A 74 -2.17 -2.96 4.16
C PHE A 74 -3.48 -3.73 4.00
N ARG A 75 -4.27 -3.80 5.05
CA ARG A 75 -5.51 -4.57 5.07
C ARG A 75 -6.69 -3.66 5.34
N THR A 76 -7.76 -3.84 4.56
CA THR A 76 -9.00 -3.08 4.74
C THR A 76 -10.17 -4.03 4.60
N LEU A 77 -10.98 -4.14 5.66
CA LEU A 77 -12.20 -4.94 5.65
C LEU A 77 -13.37 -4.07 5.23
N PHE A 78 -14.12 -4.54 4.25
CA PHE A 78 -15.29 -3.81 3.75
C PHE A 78 -16.25 -4.81 3.12
N ASN A 79 -17.52 -4.84 3.60
CA ASN A 79 -18.54 -5.75 3.10
C ASN A 79 -18.10 -7.20 3.04
N LYS A 80 -17.51 -7.69 4.15
CA LYS A 80 -17.07 -9.09 4.31
C LYS A 80 -15.93 -9.50 3.38
N LYS A 81 -15.28 -8.53 2.74
CA LYS A 81 -14.11 -8.78 1.90
C LYS A 81 -12.90 -8.11 2.51
N CYS A 82 -11.74 -8.70 2.33
CA CYS A 82 -10.50 -8.09 2.75
C CYS A 82 -9.74 -7.62 1.53
N TYR A 83 -9.53 -6.30 1.46
CA TYR A 83 -8.76 -5.67 0.41
C TYR A 83 -7.34 -5.56 0.90
N ARG A 84 -6.40 -6.14 0.17
CA ARG A 84 -5.00 -6.21 0.57
C ARG A 84 -4.13 -5.51 -0.44
N LEU A 85 -3.31 -4.59 0.05
CA LEU A 85 -2.37 -3.84 -0.79
C LEU A 85 -0.97 -4.19 -0.30
N PHE A 86 -0.18 -4.84 -1.15
CA PHE A 86 1.16 -5.28 -0.79
C PHE A 86 2.16 -4.17 -0.99
N ALA A 87 3.17 -4.11 -0.14
CA ALA A 87 4.10 -3.01 -0.13
C ALA A 87 5.44 -3.41 0.46
N PHE A 88 6.45 -2.57 0.24
CA PHE A 88 7.76 -2.74 0.87
C PHE A 88 8.31 -1.36 1.22
N TRP A 89 9.29 -1.34 2.11
CA TRP A 89 9.93 -0.11 2.51
C TRP A 89 11.12 0.21 1.61
N ASP A 90 11.21 1.46 1.17
CA ASP A 90 12.42 2.00 0.56
C ASP A 90 13.00 3.00 1.56
N ARG A 91 13.89 2.53 2.40
CA ARG A 91 14.45 3.34 3.48
C ARG A 91 15.55 4.29 2.99
N GLU A 92 16.01 4.10 1.77
CA GLU A 92 17.01 4.99 1.17
C GLU A 92 16.37 6.32 0.78
N ALA A 93 15.06 6.36 0.62
CA ALA A 93 14.32 7.53 0.15
C ALA A 93 13.42 8.11 1.24
N ASN A 94 14.01 8.50 2.38
CA ASN A 94 13.31 9.19 3.47
C ASN A 94 12.03 8.50 3.92
N THR A 95 12.12 7.22 4.25
CA THR A 95 10.99 6.48 4.78
C THR A 95 9.82 6.47 3.80
N LEU A 96 10.06 5.83 2.67
CA LEU A 96 9.06 5.66 1.63
C LEU A 96 8.53 4.24 1.64
N VAL A 97 7.21 4.08 1.57
CA VAL A 97 6.58 2.78 1.38
C VAL A 97 6.09 2.72 -0.07
N VAL A 98 6.43 1.64 -0.76
CA VAL A 98 6.09 1.44 -2.16
C VAL A 98 5.09 0.31 -2.28
N ALA A 99 3.89 0.59 -2.76
CA ALA A 99 2.86 -0.43 -2.95
C ALA A 99 3.04 -1.09 -4.32
N THR A 100 3.06 -2.42 -4.33
CA THR A 100 3.30 -3.19 -5.55
C THR A 100 2.02 -3.53 -6.30
N HIS A 101 1.08 -4.17 -5.63
CA HIS A 101 -0.19 -4.58 -6.24
C HIS A 101 -1.19 -4.91 -5.13
N GLY A 102 -2.43 -5.19 -5.52
CA GLY A 102 -3.46 -5.51 -4.54
C GLY A 102 -4.29 -6.70 -4.96
N ILE A 103 -4.98 -7.29 -3.99
CA ILE A 103 -5.93 -8.36 -4.22
C ILE A 103 -7.13 -8.20 -3.30
N VAL A 104 -8.23 -8.86 -3.65
CA VAL A 104 -9.42 -8.93 -2.80
C VAL A 104 -9.60 -10.38 -2.38
N LYS A 105 -9.72 -10.61 -1.08
CA LYS A 105 -9.85 -11.97 -0.53
C LYS A 105 -10.96 -12.06 0.50
N LYS A 106 -11.60 -13.23 0.55
CA LYS A 106 -12.57 -13.54 1.61
C LYS A 106 -11.91 -14.30 2.76
N THR A 107 -10.72 -14.86 2.54
CA THR A 107 -10.00 -15.64 3.54
C THR A 107 -8.91 -14.81 4.20
N GLN A 108 -8.50 -15.24 5.40
CA GLN A 108 -7.49 -14.52 6.19
C GLN A 108 -6.06 -14.67 5.67
N LYS A 109 -5.76 -15.83 5.10
CA LYS A 109 -4.39 -16.17 4.74
C LYS A 109 -3.97 -15.56 3.39
N THR A 110 -2.79 -14.97 3.34
CA THR A 110 -2.22 -14.44 2.12
C THR A 110 -1.53 -15.54 1.34
N PRO A 111 -1.88 -15.76 0.06
CA PRO A 111 -1.20 -16.78 -0.75
C PRO A 111 0.27 -16.45 -0.95
N VAL A 112 1.10 -17.50 -0.89
CA VAL A 112 2.55 -17.36 -1.06
C VAL A 112 2.89 -16.73 -2.41
N ARG A 113 2.12 -17.04 -3.46
CA ARG A 113 2.38 -16.48 -4.80
C ARG A 113 2.28 -14.96 -4.84
N GLU A 114 1.43 -14.37 -3.98
CA GLU A 114 1.30 -12.91 -3.94
C GLU A 114 2.52 -12.28 -3.28
N ILE A 115 3.02 -12.92 -2.23
CA ILE A 115 4.25 -12.47 -1.57
C ILE A 115 5.42 -12.55 -2.56
N SER A 116 5.51 -13.66 -3.30
CA SER A 116 6.57 -13.83 -4.30
C SER A 116 6.49 -12.80 -5.41
N LYS A 117 5.28 -12.47 -5.86
CA LYS A 117 5.09 -11.43 -6.86
C LYS A 117 5.57 -10.07 -6.35
N ALA A 118 5.21 -9.73 -5.12
CA ALA A 118 5.63 -8.47 -4.52
C ALA A 118 7.16 -8.40 -4.37
N GLU A 119 7.78 -9.53 -4.00
CA GLU A 119 9.25 -9.59 -3.90
C GLU A 119 9.92 -9.34 -5.25
N LYS A 120 9.39 -9.90 -6.32
CA LYS A 120 9.92 -9.67 -7.67
C LYS A 120 9.80 -8.21 -8.07
N LEU A 121 8.66 -7.60 -7.78
CA LEU A 121 8.44 -6.18 -8.08
C LEU A 121 9.37 -5.30 -7.25
N ARG A 122 9.63 -5.69 -6.00
CA ARG A 122 10.57 -4.98 -5.14
C ARG A 122 11.99 -5.01 -5.73
N ILE A 123 12.43 -6.20 -6.16
CA ILE A 123 13.76 -6.35 -6.78
C ILE A 123 13.88 -5.47 -8.03
N LEU A 124 12.86 -5.50 -8.88
CA LEU A 124 12.84 -4.67 -10.09
C LEU A 124 12.88 -3.18 -9.77
N TYR A 125 12.16 -2.78 -8.74
CA TYR A 125 12.15 -1.39 -8.32
C TYR A 125 13.55 -0.91 -7.96
N PHE A 126 14.26 -1.68 -7.14
CA PHE A 126 15.61 -1.29 -6.73
C PHE A 126 16.63 -1.40 -7.86
N GLU A 127 16.49 -2.37 -8.75
CA GLU A 127 17.34 -2.46 -9.92
C GLU A 127 17.19 -1.25 -10.83
N ASN A 128 15.95 -0.85 -11.11
CA ASN A 128 15.67 0.31 -11.95
C ASN A 128 16.18 1.60 -11.30
N LYS A 129 16.02 1.71 -9.99
CA LYS A 129 16.48 2.85 -9.24
C LYS A 129 18.01 3.00 -9.30
N ASN A 130 18.72 1.87 -9.22
CA ASN A 130 20.18 1.87 -9.22
C ASN A 130 20.77 2.09 -10.62
N ASN A 131 19.99 1.92 -11.67
CA ASN A 131 20.44 2.10 -13.05
C ASN A 131 20.24 3.52 -13.58
N ASP A 132 19.66 4.39 -12.76
CA ASP A 132 19.43 5.80 -13.14
C ASP A 132 20.59 6.72 -12.74
#